data_36b85a7d956f7ce2bfbca89b73ce511d
#
_entry.id   36b85a7d956f7ce2bfbca89b73ce511d
#
_cell.length_a   1.000
_cell.length_b   1.000
_cell.length_c   1.000
_cell.angle_alpha   90.00
_cell.angle_beta   90.00
_cell.angle_gamma   90.00
#
_symmetry.space_group_name_H-M   'P 1'
#
loop_
_entity.id
_entity.type
_entity.pdbx_description
1 polymer ?
#
loop_
_entity_poly.entity_id
_entity_poly.type
_entity_poly.pdbx_seq_one_letter_code
_entity_poly.pdbx_strand_id
1 'polypeptide(L)'
;MIDILVLYYSRHGATEQLAREIAMGIDSVKGACARIRTVPPVSTTCEATAPDIPTDGPPYAELSDLKECAGLAVGSPTRFGNMAAALKYFIDGTAGAWLAGDLENKPFCVFTTTSTMHGGQESTLLSMALPFIHHGMLWMGIPYSEQALNDTESGGTPYGASHRSGPKGGLPLSEHERQLARAQGMRLAKAALALQTLNEG
;
A
#
# COMPACT_ATOMS: atom_id res chain seq x y z
N MET A 1 9.64 19.13 -0.13
CA MET A 1 9.64 17.68 -0.38
C MET A 1 8.36 17.14 0.22
N ILE A 2 7.58 16.38 -0.55
CA ILE A 2 6.31 15.81 -0.08
C ILE A 2 6.54 14.41 0.48
N ASP A 3 5.79 14.05 1.51
CA ASP A 3 5.79 12.70 2.09
C ASP A 3 4.69 11.85 1.46
N ILE A 4 5.08 10.69 0.96
CA ILE A 4 4.16 9.66 0.47
C ILE A 4 4.15 8.53 1.49
N LEU A 5 3.02 8.30 2.12
CA LEU A 5 2.90 7.22 3.10
C LEU A 5 2.81 5.86 2.40
N VAL A 6 3.66 4.93 2.80
CA VAL A 6 3.59 3.52 2.42
C VAL A 6 3.12 2.74 3.65
N LEU A 7 1.81 2.51 3.72
CA LEU A 7 1.16 1.82 4.83
C LEU A 7 0.92 0.35 4.48
N TYR A 8 1.40 -0.58 5.31
CA TYR A 8 1.19 -1.99 5.04
C TYR A 8 1.02 -2.84 6.31
N TYR A 9 0.46 -4.05 6.13
CA TYR A 9 0.59 -5.16 7.05
C TYR A 9 1.32 -6.32 6.36
N SER A 10 2.24 -6.95 7.07
CA SER A 10 2.93 -8.15 6.58
C SER A 10 3.03 -9.19 7.69
N ARG A 11 2.73 -10.46 7.39
CA ARG A 11 2.85 -11.56 8.35
C ARG A 11 4.19 -12.28 8.26
N HIS A 12 4.71 -12.43 7.04
CA HIS A 12 5.91 -13.23 6.74
C HIS A 12 6.91 -12.48 5.86
N GLY A 13 6.87 -11.16 5.86
CA GLY A 13 7.81 -10.31 5.14
C GLY A 13 7.51 -10.07 3.66
N ALA A 14 6.65 -10.86 2.99
CA ALA A 14 6.41 -10.71 1.55
C ALA A 14 5.79 -9.35 1.16
N THR A 15 4.76 -8.90 1.90
CA THR A 15 4.17 -7.57 1.66
C THR A 15 5.15 -6.45 1.99
N GLU A 16 6.01 -6.63 2.99
CA GLU A 16 7.07 -5.68 3.32
C GLU A 16 8.09 -5.53 2.18
N GLN A 17 8.52 -6.64 1.55
CA GLN A 17 9.41 -6.58 0.40
C GLN A 17 8.82 -5.74 -0.73
N LEU A 18 7.53 -5.94 -1.02
CA LEU A 18 6.83 -5.17 -2.04
C LEU A 18 6.71 -3.69 -1.66
N ALA A 19 6.41 -3.39 -0.38
CA ALA A 19 6.37 -2.02 0.15
C ALA A 19 7.72 -1.30 -0.03
N ARG A 20 8.83 -1.99 0.19
CA ARG A 20 10.18 -1.44 -0.01
C ARG A 20 10.46 -1.11 -1.49
N GLU A 21 10.02 -1.95 -2.43
CA GLU A 21 10.15 -1.66 -3.86
C GLU A 21 9.30 -0.44 -4.28
N ILE A 22 8.10 -0.31 -3.76
CA ILE A 22 7.25 0.89 -3.97
C ILE A 22 7.95 2.12 -3.40
N ALA A 23 8.49 2.05 -2.19
CA ALA A 23 9.24 3.14 -1.57
C ALA A 23 10.44 3.57 -2.41
N MET A 24 11.22 2.62 -2.95
CA MET A 24 12.33 2.95 -3.87
C MET A 24 11.82 3.67 -5.14
N GLY A 25 10.65 3.30 -5.66
CA GLY A 25 10.02 4.01 -6.77
C GLY A 25 9.65 5.45 -6.40
N ILE A 26 9.07 5.66 -5.22
CA ILE A 26 8.72 7.01 -4.71
C ILE A 26 9.99 7.85 -4.56
N ASP A 27 11.02 7.33 -3.89
CA ASP A 27 12.27 8.05 -3.61
C ASP A 27 13.07 8.38 -4.88
N SER A 28 12.80 7.70 -5.99
CA SER A 28 13.39 8.01 -7.30
C SER A 28 12.88 9.33 -7.90
N VAL A 29 11.79 9.89 -7.37
CA VAL A 29 11.16 11.11 -7.88
C VAL A 29 11.64 12.33 -7.08
N LYS A 30 12.32 13.27 -7.75
CA LYS A 30 12.78 14.49 -7.11
C LYS A 30 11.61 15.28 -6.51
N GLY A 31 11.69 15.59 -5.22
CA GLY A 31 10.67 16.33 -4.49
C GLY A 31 9.68 15.46 -3.71
N ALA A 32 9.77 14.13 -3.82
CA ALA A 32 9.01 13.18 -3.00
C ALA A 32 9.94 12.34 -2.12
N CYS A 33 9.42 11.84 -0.99
CA CYS A 33 10.08 10.82 -0.17
C CYS A 33 9.05 9.82 0.37
N ALA A 34 9.47 8.57 0.55
CA ALA A 34 8.63 7.52 1.10
C ALA A 34 8.71 7.52 2.63
N ARG A 35 7.55 7.49 3.29
CA ARG A 35 7.41 7.26 4.73
C ARG A 35 6.76 5.91 4.95
N ILE A 36 7.54 4.91 5.38
CA ILE A 36 7.05 3.54 5.56
C ILE A 36 6.50 3.38 6.98
N ARG A 37 5.28 2.82 7.10
CA ARG A 37 4.60 2.48 8.35
C ARG A 37 3.96 1.10 8.25
N THR A 38 3.86 0.42 9.38
CA THR A 38 3.12 -0.83 9.49
C THR A 38 1.99 -0.70 10.53
N VAL A 39 1.13 -1.71 10.62
CA VAL A 39 0.08 -1.79 11.65
C VAL A 39 0.33 -3.03 12.52
N PRO A 40 -0.02 -2.97 13.83
CA PRO A 40 0.13 -4.10 14.72
C PRO A 40 -0.81 -5.25 14.31
N PRO A 41 -0.47 -6.52 14.65
CA PRO A 41 -1.38 -7.64 14.48
C PRO A 41 -2.59 -7.48 15.40
N VAL A 42 -3.76 -7.97 14.94
CA VAL A 42 -4.97 -8.05 15.77
C VAL A 42 -4.85 -9.26 16.70
N SER A 43 -5.11 -9.05 17.98
CA SER A 43 -5.16 -10.09 19.01
C SER A 43 -6.57 -10.68 19.15
N THR A 44 -6.65 -11.93 19.60
CA THR A 44 -7.89 -12.58 20.04
C THR A 44 -8.27 -12.24 21.50
N THR A 45 -7.36 -11.60 22.23
CA THR A 45 -7.58 -11.09 23.58
C THR A 45 -7.89 -9.60 23.55
N CYS A 46 -8.64 -9.10 24.54
CA CYS A 46 -8.92 -7.65 24.67
C CYS A 46 -7.76 -6.87 25.28
N GLU A 47 -6.58 -7.46 25.35
CA GLU A 47 -5.36 -6.84 25.86
C GLU A 47 -4.39 -6.53 24.72
N ALA A 48 -3.61 -5.45 24.85
CA ALA A 48 -2.51 -5.16 23.93
C ALA A 48 -1.46 -6.28 24.03
N THR A 49 -1.26 -7.03 22.94
CA THR A 49 -0.31 -8.15 22.88
C THR A 49 0.95 -7.84 22.08
N ALA A 50 0.96 -6.73 21.35
CA ALA A 50 2.15 -6.20 20.70
C ALA A 50 2.76 -5.08 21.54
N PRO A 51 4.10 -4.92 21.55
CA PRO A 51 4.73 -3.76 22.20
C PRO A 51 4.31 -2.47 21.49
N ASP A 52 4.33 -1.35 22.22
CA ASP A 52 3.98 -0.02 21.70
C ASP A 52 4.88 0.42 20.54
N ILE A 53 6.09 -0.11 20.49
CA ILE A 53 7.06 0.10 19.40
C ILE A 53 7.40 -1.28 18.81
N PRO A 54 7.38 -1.43 17.47
CA PRO A 54 7.81 -2.68 16.84
C PRO A 54 9.24 -3.03 17.24
N THR A 55 9.51 -4.30 17.56
CA THR A 55 10.88 -4.77 17.86
C THR A 55 11.78 -4.74 16.64
N ASP A 56 11.18 -4.92 15.45
CA ASP A 56 11.85 -4.87 14.15
C ASP A 56 10.94 -4.17 13.13
N GLY A 57 11.56 -3.57 12.11
CA GLY A 57 10.85 -2.92 11.01
C GLY A 57 10.49 -1.46 11.26
N PRO A 58 9.60 -0.89 10.45
CA PRO A 58 9.18 0.51 10.58
C PRO A 58 8.26 0.71 11.78
N PRO A 59 8.15 1.96 12.29
CA PRO A 59 7.19 2.31 13.34
C PRO A 59 5.75 1.98 12.94
N TYR A 60 4.89 1.81 13.94
CA TYR A 60 3.45 1.71 13.68
C TYR A 60 2.91 3.03 13.12
N ALA A 61 1.87 2.91 12.28
CA ALA A 61 1.17 4.05 11.73
C ALA A 61 0.33 4.73 12.80
N GLU A 62 0.33 6.05 12.77
CA GLU A 62 -0.59 6.91 13.52
C GLU A 62 -1.59 7.59 12.57
N LEU A 63 -2.71 8.09 13.09
CA LEU A 63 -3.68 8.84 12.29
C LEU A 63 -3.09 10.14 11.72
N SER A 64 -2.14 10.74 12.41
CA SER A 64 -1.38 11.90 11.96
C SER A 64 -0.60 11.62 10.66
N ASP A 65 -0.06 10.40 10.49
CA ASP A 65 0.65 10.01 9.26
C ASP A 65 -0.26 10.12 8.02
N LEU A 66 -1.55 9.74 8.17
CA LEU A 66 -2.54 9.86 7.09
C LEU A 66 -2.87 11.32 6.77
N LYS A 67 -3.04 12.14 7.82
CA LYS A 67 -3.35 13.57 7.65
C LYS A 67 -2.22 14.31 6.95
N GLU A 68 -0.98 14.05 7.32
CA GLU A 68 0.20 14.77 6.84
C GLU A 68 0.68 14.30 5.47
N CYS A 69 0.36 13.08 5.04
CA CYS A 69 0.85 12.56 3.76
C CYS A 69 0.23 13.30 2.56
N ALA A 70 1.03 13.48 1.50
CA ALA A 70 0.55 14.02 0.22
C ALA A 70 0.02 12.93 -0.73
N GLY A 71 0.20 11.66 -0.40
CA GLY A 71 -0.27 10.51 -1.16
C GLY A 71 -0.06 9.23 -0.35
N LEU A 72 -0.74 8.14 -0.72
CA LEU A 72 -0.82 6.93 0.09
C LEU A 72 -0.64 5.67 -0.75
N ALA A 73 0.30 4.81 -0.37
CA ALA A 73 0.38 3.43 -0.87
C ALA A 73 -0.04 2.47 0.24
N VAL A 74 -1.03 1.61 -0.02
CA VAL A 74 -1.61 0.70 0.98
C VAL A 74 -1.40 -0.75 0.59
N GLY A 75 -0.87 -1.55 1.51
CA GLY A 75 -0.57 -2.95 1.26
C GLY A 75 -1.02 -3.93 2.33
N SER A 76 -1.47 -5.09 1.88
CA SER A 76 -1.88 -6.20 2.74
C SER A 76 -1.65 -7.53 2.04
N PRO A 77 -1.29 -8.59 2.78
CA PRO A 77 -1.45 -9.93 2.23
C PRO A 77 -2.95 -10.22 2.04
N THR A 78 -3.28 -11.05 1.05
CA THR A 78 -4.66 -11.52 0.87
C THR A 78 -5.15 -12.34 2.08
N ARG A 79 -6.41 -12.16 2.42
CA ARG A 79 -7.19 -13.01 3.32
C ARG A 79 -8.54 -13.27 2.66
N PHE A 80 -8.65 -14.44 1.97
CA PHE A 80 -9.88 -14.82 1.26
C PHE A 80 -10.35 -13.76 0.26
N GLY A 81 -9.42 -13.15 -0.50
CA GLY A 81 -9.72 -12.11 -1.49
C GLY A 81 -9.93 -10.71 -0.92
N ASN A 82 -9.59 -10.49 0.37
CA ASN A 82 -9.69 -9.20 1.04
C ASN A 82 -8.40 -8.89 1.81
N MET A 83 -8.28 -7.69 2.38
CA MET A 83 -7.16 -7.32 3.24
C MET A 83 -7.17 -8.06 4.58
N ALA A 84 -6.02 -8.12 5.24
CA ALA A 84 -5.89 -8.65 6.59
C ALA A 84 -6.64 -7.78 7.62
N ALA A 85 -7.22 -8.42 8.65
CA ALA A 85 -7.97 -7.74 9.71
C ALA A 85 -7.17 -6.62 10.40
N ALA A 86 -5.85 -6.78 10.55
CA ALA A 86 -4.99 -5.76 11.16
C ALA A 86 -5.03 -4.42 10.38
N LEU A 87 -4.94 -4.47 9.05
CA LEU A 87 -5.06 -3.27 8.23
C LEU A 87 -6.49 -2.72 8.27
N LYS A 88 -7.51 -3.59 8.16
CA LYS A 88 -8.91 -3.16 8.23
C LYS A 88 -9.23 -2.49 9.57
N TYR A 89 -8.72 -3.01 10.69
CA TYR A 89 -8.89 -2.43 12.01
C TYR A 89 -8.33 -1.00 12.09
N PHE A 90 -7.15 -0.77 11.53
CA PHE A 90 -6.58 0.58 11.42
C PHE A 90 -7.47 1.51 10.60
N ILE A 91 -7.93 1.05 9.42
CA ILE A 91 -8.82 1.82 8.54
C ILE A 91 -10.15 2.15 9.24
N ASP A 92 -10.73 1.23 10.03
CA ASP A 92 -11.98 1.47 10.77
C ASP A 92 -11.84 2.59 11.80
N GLY A 93 -10.62 2.87 12.27
CA GLY A 93 -10.30 4.00 13.15
C GLY A 93 -10.26 5.37 12.46
N THR A 94 -10.37 5.45 11.13
CA THR A 94 -10.16 6.70 10.36
C THR A 94 -11.42 7.56 10.19
N ALA A 95 -12.53 7.25 10.86
CA ALA A 95 -13.80 7.99 10.71
C ALA A 95 -13.66 9.50 10.95
N GLY A 96 -12.81 9.92 11.92
CA GLY A 96 -12.54 11.34 12.17
C GLY A 96 -11.85 12.03 11.00
N ALA A 97 -10.87 11.38 10.38
CA ALA A 97 -10.16 11.88 9.20
C ALA A 97 -11.10 11.98 7.98
N TRP A 98 -12.02 11.02 7.84
CA TRP A 98 -13.05 11.07 6.79
C TRP A 98 -14.01 12.25 6.97
N LEU A 99 -14.53 12.48 8.18
CA LEU A 99 -15.40 13.61 8.47
C LEU A 99 -14.71 14.97 8.27
N ALA A 100 -13.39 15.03 8.50
CA ALA A 100 -12.58 16.24 8.30
C ALA A 100 -12.16 16.47 6.84
N GLY A 101 -12.35 15.48 5.94
CA GLY A 101 -11.88 15.56 4.55
C GLY A 101 -10.34 15.46 4.41
N ASP A 102 -9.64 14.96 5.43
CA ASP A 102 -8.16 14.98 5.51
C ASP A 102 -7.47 14.27 4.32
N LEU A 103 -8.17 13.36 3.64
CA LEU A 103 -7.63 12.57 2.53
C LEU A 103 -8.22 12.95 1.15
N GLU A 104 -9.15 13.90 1.08
CA GLU A 104 -9.77 14.29 -0.18
C GLU A 104 -8.73 14.77 -1.21
N ASN A 105 -8.91 14.35 -2.46
CA ASN A 105 -8.06 14.69 -3.61
C ASN A 105 -6.61 14.21 -3.53
N LYS A 106 -6.20 13.50 -2.48
CA LYS A 106 -4.87 12.89 -2.42
C LYS A 106 -4.84 11.62 -3.28
N PRO A 107 -3.78 11.38 -4.07
CA PRO A 107 -3.67 10.15 -4.83
C PRO A 107 -3.31 8.97 -3.95
N PHE A 108 -3.84 7.78 -4.28
CA PHE A 108 -3.46 6.54 -3.61
C PHE A 108 -3.29 5.37 -4.58
N CYS A 109 -2.54 4.38 -4.15
CA CYS A 109 -2.44 3.09 -4.80
C CYS A 109 -2.49 1.95 -3.79
N VAL A 110 -2.76 0.74 -4.27
CA VAL A 110 -2.87 -0.47 -3.46
C VAL A 110 -1.91 -1.54 -3.95
N PHE A 111 -1.43 -2.42 -3.05
CA PHE A 111 -0.57 -3.55 -3.39
C PHE A 111 -0.84 -4.76 -2.50
N THR A 112 -0.61 -5.98 -3.01
CA THR A 112 -0.94 -7.21 -2.28
C THR A 112 0.06 -8.33 -2.51
N THR A 113 0.01 -9.34 -1.65
CA THR A 113 0.72 -10.61 -1.81
C THR A 113 -0.24 -11.79 -1.67
N THR A 114 -0.04 -12.83 -2.48
CA THR A 114 -0.82 -14.06 -2.45
C THR A 114 0.09 -15.29 -2.47
N SER A 115 -0.40 -16.43 -2.00
CA SER A 115 0.35 -17.69 -2.09
C SER A 115 0.33 -18.29 -3.50
N THR A 116 -0.73 -18.07 -4.26
CA THR A 116 -0.96 -18.66 -5.59
C THR A 116 -1.33 -17.60 -6.62
N MET A 117 -1.19 -17.93 -7.91
CA MET A 117 -1.54 -17.01 -9.01
C MET A 117 -2.98 -16.53 -8.94
N HIS A 118 -3.92 -17.46 -8.72
CA HIS A 118 -5.35 -17.16 -8.64
C HIS A 118 -5.84 -17.04 -7.19
N GLY A 119 -4.96 -16.63 -6.27
CA GLY A 119 -5.24 -16.52 -4.84
C GLY A 119 -5.97 -15.24 -4.42
N GLY A 120 -6.56 -14.51 -5.36
CA GLY A 120 -7.32 -13.28 -5.08
C GLY A 120 -6.46 -12.02 -5.11
N GLN A 121 -5.50 -11.92 -6.03
CA GLN A 121 -4.70 -10.71 -6.23
C GLN A 121 -5.60 -9.51 -6.55
N GLU A 122 -6.38 -9.61 -7.61
CA GLU A 122 -7.26 -8.54 -8.10
C GLU A 122 -8.37 -8.22 -7.10
N SER A 123 -9.05 -9.26 -6.56
CA SER A 123 -10.15 -9.05 -5.60
C SER A 123 -9.67 -8.36 -4.32
N THR A 124 -8.47 -8.68 -3.84
CA THR A 124 -7.87 -8.02 -2.67
C THR A 124 -7.57 -6.55 -2.97
N LEU A 125 -6.98 -6.25 -4.12
CA LEU A 125 -6.68 -4.88 -4.53
C LEU A 125 -7.96 -4.05 -4.69
N LEU A 126 -8.96 -4.58 -5.41
CA LEU A 126 -10.24 -3.92 -5.63
C LEU A 126 -10.98 -3.66 -4.31
N SER A 127 -11.08 -4.66 -3.43
CA SER A 127 -11.77 -4.50 -2.14
C SER A 127 -11.02 -3.55 -1.19
N MET A 128 -9.68 -3.57 -1.22
CA MET A 128 -8.84 -2.69 -0.41
C MET A 128 -8.91 -1.23 -0.87
N ALA A 129 -9.17 -0.97 -2.16
CA ALA A 129 -9.31 0.38 -2.69
C ALA A 129 -10.61 1.07 -2.23
N LEU A 130 -11.69 0.33 -2.00
CA LEU A 130 -13.01 0.90 -1.69
C LEU A 130 -13.02 1.89 -0.51
N PRO A 131 -12.43 1.59 0.67
CA PRO A 131 -12.38 2.54 1.77
C PRO A 131 -11.75 3.89 1.40
N PHE A 132 -10.69 3.88 0.61
CA PHE A 132 -9.97 5.10 0.23
C PHE A 132 -10.71 5.91 -0.84
N ILE A 133 -11.47 5.24 -1.72
CA ILE A 133 -12.43 5.91 -2.60
C ILE A 133 -13.52 6.61 -1.77
N HIS A 134 -14.02 5.99 -0.69
CA HIS A 134 -14.94 6.63 0.25
C HIS A 134 -14.33 7.84 1.00
N HIS A 135 -13.02 7.87 1.18
CA HIS A 135 -12.28 9.02 1.69
C HIS A 135 -12.10 10.15 0.66
N GLY A 136 -12.62 10.00 -0.58
CA GLY A 136 -12.45 11.00 -1.65
C GLY A 136 -11.07 10.99 -2.32
N MET A 137 -10.28 9.92 -2.12
CA MET A 137 -8.95 9.80 -2.72
C MET A 137 -9.00 9.38 -4.20
N LEU A 138 -7.94 9.68 -4.94
CA LEU A 138 -7.79 9.40 -6.37
C LEU A 138 -6.98 8.12 -6.60
N TRP A 139 -7.62 7.06 -7.08
CA TRP A 139 -6.97 5.76 -7.27
C TRP A 139 -6.02 5.72 -8.47
N MET A 140 -4.78 5.27 -8.22
CA MET A 140 -3.70 5.17 -9.20
C MET A 140 -3.32 3.70 -9.43
N GLY A 141 -3.78 3.13 -10.55
CA GLY A 141 -3.35 1.81 -11.02
C GLY A 141 -2.02 1.86 -11.80
N ILE A 142 -1.65 0.72 -12.38
CA ILE A 142 -0.48 0.56 -13.25
C ILE A 142 -0.97 0.53 -14.71
N PRO A 143 -0.50 1.43 -15.59
CA PRO A 143 -0.94 1.47 -16.99
C PRO A 143 -0.24 0.38 -17.82
N TYR A 144 -0.89 -0.12 -18.86
CA TYR A 144 -0.32 -1.09 -19.80
C TYR A 144 0.85 -0.56 -20.67
N SER A 145 1.19 0.72 -20.54
CA SER A 145 2.46 1.24 -21.05
C SER A 145 3.70 0.73 -20.29
N GLU A 146 3.51 0.14 -19.11
CA GLU A 146 4.54 -0.60 -18.41
C GLU A 146 4.62 -2.02 -18.99
N GLN A 147 5.64 -2.27 -19.83
CA GLN A 147 5.78 -3.54 -20.58
C GLN A 147 5.80 -4.76 -19.65
N ALA A 148 6.39 -4.65 -18.48
CA ALA A 148 6.41 -5.72 -17.48
C ALA A 148 5.00 -6.21 -17.08
N LEU A 149 3.95 -5.41 -17.28
CA LEU A 149 2.57 -5.82 -17.02
C LEU A 149 2.05 -6.83 -18.06
N ASN A 150 2.55 -6.75 -19.30
CA ASN A 150 2.22 -7.70 -20.36
C ASN A 150 3.05 -9.00 -20.25
N ASP A 151 4.29 -8.88 -19.72
CA ASP A 151 5.27 -9.96 -19.76
C ASP A 151 5.33 -10.78 -18.45
N THR A 152 4.66 -10.33 -17.37
CA THR A 152 4.72 -11.01 -16.08
C THR A 152 4.03 -12.38 -16.13
N GLU A 153 4.70 -13.38 -15.54
CA GLU A 153 4.17 -14.74 -15.32
C GLU A 153 3.89 -15.03 -13.84
N SER A 154 3.91 -13.99 -13.01
CA SER A 154 3.68 -14.12 -11.56
C SER A 154 2.76 -12.99 -11.05
N GLY A 155 3.20 -12.13 -10.14
CA GLY A 155 2.42 -10.98 -9.69
C GLY A 155 2.45 -9.83 -10.70
N GLY A 156 1.59 -8.86 -10.49
CA GLY A 156 1.44 -7.67 -11.32
C GLY A 156 0.06 -7.60 -11.97
N THR A 157 -0.67 -6.53 -11.67
CA THR A 157 -2.01 -6.28 -12.20
C THR A 157 -2.18 -4.80 -12.55
N PRO A 158 -3.12 -4.41 -13.44
CA PRO A 158 -3.40 -3.01 -13.70
C PRO A 158 -4.02 -2.29 -12.49
N TYR A 159 -4.55 -3.02 -11.52
CA TYR A 159 -5.16 -2.48 -10.31
C TYR A 159 -4.13 -2.11 -9.24
N GLY A 160 -2.94 -2.70 -9.28
CA GLY A 160 -1.85 -2.44 -8.37
C GLY A 160 -0.78 -3.53 -8.39
N ALA A 161 0.36 -3.25 -7.79
CA ALA A 161 1.45 -4.21 -7.69
C ALA A 161 1.02 -5.42 -6.83
N SER A 162 1.43 -6.61 -7.25
CA SER A 162 1.16 -7.83 -6.51
C SER A 162 2.35 -8.79 -6.58
N HIS A 163 2.42 -9.72 -5.62
CA HIS A 163 3.47 -10.71 -5.53
C HIS A 163 2.90 -12.10 -5.22
N ARG A 164 3.37 -13.11 -5.97
CA ARG A 164 3.12 -14.50 -5.68
C ARG A 164 4.21 -15.08 -4.77
N SER A 165 3.96 -15.12 -3.47
CA SER A 165 4.94 -15.59 -2.46
C SER A 165 5.10 -17.11 -2.36
N GLY A 166 4.28 -17.88 -3.06
CA GLY A 166 4.28 -19.35 -3.02
C GLY A 166 3.62 -19.95 -1.78
N PRO A 167 3.34 -21.27 -1.77
CA PRO A 167 2.61 -21.95 -0.68
C PRO A 167 3.28 -21.84 0.69
N LYS A 168 4.60 -21.70 0.73
CA LYS A 168 5.40 -21.56 1.96
C LYS A 168 5.77 -20.11 2.26
N GLY A 169 5.34 -19.13 1.43
CA GLY A 169 5.63 -17.72 1.63
C GLY A 169 7.09 -17.30 1.40
N GLY A 170 7.89 -18.12 0.71
CA GLY A 170 9.33 -17.90 0.59
C GLY A 170 9.85 -17.61 -0.83
N LEU A 171 8.97 -17.49 -1.83
CA LEU A 171 9.42 -17.10 -3.16
C LEU A 171 9.87 -15.63 -3.16
N PRO A 172 11.03 -15.33 -3.79
CA PRO A 172 11.47 -13.95 -3.94
C PRO A 172 10.57 -13.21 -4.95
N LEU A 173 10.58 -11.88 -4.87
CA LEU A 173 9.99 -11.03 -5.91
C LEU A 173 10.67 -11.34 -7.25
N SER A 174 9.88 -11.54 -8.31
CA SER A 174 10.37 -11.60 -9.67
C SER A 174 10.86 -10.21 -10.14
N GLU A 175 11.64 -10.17 -11.23
CA GLU A 175 12.10 -8.89 -11.79
C GLU A 175 10.92 -8.03 -12.25
N HIS A 176 9.92 -8.63 -12.92
CA HIS A 176 8.71 -7.91 -13.35
C HIS A 176 7.92 -7.35 -12.16
N GLU A 177 7.78 -8.12 -11.07
CA GLU A 177 7.10 -7.64 -9.85
C GLU A 177 7.82 -6.43 -9.24
N ARG A 178 9.17 -6.43 -9.21
CA ARG A 178 9.97 -5.28 -8.74
C ARG A 178 9.79 -4.07 -9.64
N GLN A 179 9.87 -4.25 -10.96
CA GLN A 179 9.69 -3.17 -11.93
C GLN A 179 8.31 -2.52 -11.80
N LEU A 180 7.25 -3.33 -11.71
CA LEU A 180 5.87 -2.85 -11.54
C LEU A 180 5.66 -2.13 -10.21
N ALA A 181 6.23 -2.63 -9.11
CA ALA A 181 6.14 -1.98 -7.80
C ALA A 181 6.84 -0.61 -7.80
N ARG A 182 8.04 -0.53 -8.39
CA ARG A 182 8.78 0.74 -8.54
C ARG A 182 8.04 1.72 -9.45
N ALA A 183 7.52 1.25 -10.59
CA ALA A 183 6.73 2.07 -11.52
C ALA A 183 5.47 2.64 -10.84
N GLN A 184 4.77 1.84 -10.03
CA GLN A 184 3.62 2.28 -9.26
C GLN A 184 4.00 3.37 -8.24
N GLY A 185 5.07 3.18 -7.47
CA GLY A 185 5.55 4.17 -6.51
C GLY A 185 5.96 5.47 -7.19
N MET A 186 6.70 5.40 -8.29
CA MET A 186 7.09 6.57 -9.09
C MET A 186 5.87 7.31 -9.64
N ARG A 187 4.87 6.59 -10.16
CA ARG A 187 3.63 7.16 -10.67
C ARG A 187 2.84 7.88 -9.58
N LEU A 188 2.72 7.26 -8.39
CA LEU A 188 2.07 7.85 -7.23
C LEU A 188 2.74 9.16 -6.82
N ALA A 189 4.06 9.17 -6.70
CA ALA A 189 4.84 10.36 -6.32
C ALA A 189 4.68 11.50 -7.32
N LYS A 190 4.74 11.21 -8.64
CA LYS A 190 4.50 12.21 -9.68
C LYS A 190 3.10 12.80 -9.62
N ALA A 191 2.08 11.97 -9.39
CA ALA A 191 0.71 12.43 -9.24
C ALA A 191 0.54 13.31 -7.98
N ALA A 192 1.11 12.90 -6.84
CA ALA A 192 1.04 13.67 -5.61
C ALA A 192 1.70 15.06 -5.76
N LEU A 193 2.84 15.15 -6.42
CA LEU A 193 3.49 16.44 -6.73
C LEU A 193 2.62 17.32 -7.63
N ALA A 194 1.99 16.75 -8.66
CA ALA A 194 1.14 17.50 -9.58
C ALA A 194 -0.17 17.99 -8.93
N LEU A 195 -0.68 17.26 -7.94
CA LEU A 195 -1.95 17.55 -7.27
C LEU A 195 -1.82 18.46 -6.04
N GLN A 196 -0.60 18.84 -5.62
CA GLN A 196 -0.41 19.73 -4.47
C GLN A 196 -1.20 21.04 -4.60
N THR A 197 -1.29 21.60 -5.79
CA THR A 197 -2.00 22.84 -6.04
C THR A 197 -3.52 22.76 -5.85
N LEU A 198 -4.11 21.56 -5.89
CA LEU A 198 -5.54 21.34 -5.63
C LEU A 198 -5.89 21.36 -4.14
N ASN A 199 -4.90 21.15 -3.28
CA ASN A 199 -5.10 21.05 -1.83
C ASN A 199 -4.72 22.35 -1.08
N GLU A 200 -4.21 23.36 -1.79
CA GLU A 200 -3.83 24.68 -1.24
C GLU A 200 -4.93 25.74 -1.41
N GLY A 201 -6.08 25.39 -1.93
CA GLY A 201 -7.28 26.23 -2.15
C GLY A 201 -8.43 25.88 -1.25
#